data_864424e9c27098b1e4a80196b79aba3c
#
_entry.id   864424e9c27098b1e4a80196b79aba3c
#
_cell.length_a   1.000
_cell.length_b   1.000
_cell.length_c   1.000
_cell.angle_alpha   90.00
_cell.angle_beta   90.00
_cell.angle_gamma   90.00
#
_symmetry.space_group_name_H-M   'P 1'
#
loop_
_entity.id
_entity.type
_entity.pdbx_description
1 polymer ?
#
loop_
_entity_poly.entity_id
_entity_poly.type
_entity_poly.pdbx_seq_one_letter_code
_entity_poly.pdbx_strand_id
1 'polypeptide(L)'
;MRCFVLSLAVFAGWVFSAVAHSEPPALALAGVYEKGVNLENYYVSEKLDGVRAYWDGEQFWSRGGNIYRAPEWFTEDFPDTRMDGELWMGRGRFAELSGAVRRQDPVDESWRQIRFMVFDLPGVDQPFADRVAAMKQLLVPSPSPYLAMVAQKPAEQHETLMAALDQIVEQGGEGLMLRRGDSLPHAGRSDDLLKVKKYQDDEAVVVAHLPGEGKFAGMLGSIRVERPDGRQFNIGTGFSDAERKAPPPVGAVVTYKHYGFTSTGLPRFASFLRVRADEPEAASLMKD
;
A
#
# COMPACT_ATOMS: atom_id res chain seq x y z
N MET A 1 65.96 -44.18 7.33
CA MET A 1 64.50 -44.22 7.43
C MET A 1 64.02 -42.86 7.89
N ARG A 2 63.48 -42.05 6.97
CA ARG A 2 62.88 -40.72 7.27
C ARG A 2 61.39 -40.83 7.05
N CYS A 3 60.61 -40.75 8.11
CA CYS A 3 59.13 -40.70 8.04
C CYS A 3 58.71 -39.30 7.64
N PHE A 4 57.99 -39.17 6.53
CA PHE A 4 57.25 -37.96 6.14
C PHE A 4 55.85 -38.04 6.77
N VAL A 5 55.55 -37.07 7.61
CA VAL A 5 54.20 -36.88 8.16
C VAL A 5 53.47 -35.87 7.22
N LEU A 6 52.43 -36.35 6.55
CA LEU A 6 51.59 -35.52 5.67
C LEU A 6 50.47 -34.92 6.54
N SER A 7 50.54 -33.59 6.79
CA SER A 7 49.46 -32.86 7.47
C SER A 7 48.40 -32.51 6.47
N LEU A 8 47.20 -33.07 6.62
CA LEU A 8 45.99 -32.72 5.84
C LEU A 8 45.30 -31.53 6.50
N ALA A 9 45.41 -30.35 5.86
CA ALA A 9 44.66 -29.16 6.29
C ALA A 9 43.25 -29.21 5.72
N VAL A 10 42.25 -29.40 6.57
CA VAL A 10 40.81 -29.29 6.21
C VAL A 10 40.41 -27.83 6.20
N PHE A 11 40.21 -27.27 5.01
CA PHE A 11 39.62 -25.95 4.84
C PHE A 11 38.08 -26.07 4.98
N ALA A 12 37.55 -25.65 6.13
CA ALA A 12 36.11 -25.49 6.30
C ALA A 12 35.70 -24.17 5.61
N GLY A 13 35.16 -24.28 4.39
CA GLY A 13 34.59 -23.16 3.67
C GLY A 13 33.26 -22.73 4.33
N TRP A 14 33.25 -21.57 4.93
CA TRP A 14 32.01 -20.91 5.37
C TRP A 14 31.26 -20.41 4.12
N VAL A 15 30.16 -21.09 3.77
CA VAL A 15 29.23 -20.58 2.76
C VAL A 15 28.40 -19.47 3.43
N PHE A 16 28.79 -18.23 3.22
CA PHE A 16 27.91 -17.11 3.52
C PHE A 16 26.77 -17.13 2.51
N SER A 17 25.61 -17.61 2.92
CA SER A 17 24.37 -17.33 2.19
C SER A 17 24.10 -15.83 2.27
N ALA A 18 24.45 -15.12 1.21
CA ALA A 18 24.00 -13.74 1.04
C ALA A 18 22.47 -13.77 0.94
N VAL A 19 21.80 -13.23 1.93
CA VAL A 19 20.38 -12.90 1.83
C VAL A 19 20.30 -11.80 0.78
N ALA A 20 19.87 -12.18 -0.42
CA ALA A 20 19.60 -11.21 -1.48
C ALA A 20 18.44 -10.34 -1.00
N HIS A 21 18.74 -9.12 -0.55
CA HIS A 21 17.75 -8.07 -0.43
C HIS A 21 17.40 -7.68 -1.88
N SER A 22 16.21 -8.07 -2.31
CA SER A 22 15.69 -7.56 -3.57
C SER A 22 15.33 -6.09 -3.37
N GLU A 23 15.75 -5.26 -4.32
CA GLU A 23 15.33 -3.85 -4.32
C GLU A 23 13.81 -3.75 -4.42
N PRO A 24 13.18 -2.83 -3.68
CA PRO A 24 11.76 -2.58 -3.80
C PRO A 24 11.37 -2.25 -5.26
N PRO A 25 10.19 -2.68 -5.73
CA PRO A 25 9.77 -2.35 -7.09
C PRO A 25 9.64 -0.83 -7.27
N ALA A 26 10.15 -0.33 -8.39
CA ALA A 26 10.07 1.09 -8.75
C ALA A 26 8.66 1.45 -9.20
N LEU A 27 7.81 1.89 -8.26
CA LEU A 27 6.38 2.14 -8.47
C LEU A 27 6.04 3.62 -8.49
N ALA A 28 5.01 4.00 -9.28
CA ALA A 28 4.42 5.33 -9.23
C ALA A 28 3.73 5.57 -7.87
N LEU A 29 3.89 6.78 -7.32
CA LEU A 29 3.28 7.22 -6.06
C LEU A 29 2.30 8.37 -6.32
N ALA A 30 1.16 8.35 -5.64
CA ALA A 30 0.13 9.35 -5.83
C ALA A 30 0.44 10.67 -5.10
N GLY A 31 0.25 11.79 -5.82
CA GLY A 31 0.01 13.10 -5.23
C GLY A 31 -1.40 13.23 -4.66
N VAL A 32 -1.79 14.43 -4.26
CA VAL A 32 -3.15 14.76 -3.81
C VAL A 32 -3.81 15.62 -4.86
N TYR A 33 -5.05 15.31 -5.23
CA TYR A 33 -5.83 16.14 -6.13
C TYR A 33 -6.20 17.46 -5.46
N GLU A 34 -6.00 18.55 -6.17
CA GLU A 34 -6.43 19.89 -5.77
C GLU A 34 -7.39 20.48 -6.81
N LYS A 35 -8.37 21.25 -6.34
CA LYS A 35 -9.29 21.93 -7.23
C LYS A 35 -8.52 22.89 -8.15
N GLY A 36 -8.76 22.77 -9.47
CA GLY A 36 -8.07 23.55 -10.49
C GLY A 36 -7.12 22.74 -11.37
N VAL A 37 -6.84 21.48 -11.01
CA VAL A 37 -6.18 20.56 -11.94
C VAL A 37 -7.05 20.36 -13.18
N ASN A 38 -6.46 20.54 -14.36
CA ASN A 38 -7.14 20.22 -15.62
C ASN A 38 -7.30 18.71 -15.73
N LEU A 39 -8.55 18.25 -15.76
CA LEU A 39 -8.90 16.82 -15.80
C LEU A 39 -8.95 16.25 -17.22
N GLU A 40 -8.76 17.08 -18.24
CA GLU A 40 -8.60 16.61 -19.61
C GLU A 40 -7.47 15.56 -19.67
N ASN A 41 -7.71 14.46 -20.35
CA ASN A 41 -6.79 13.31 -20.44
C ASN A 41 -6.56 12.51 -19.13
N TYR A 42 -7.27 12.78 -18.05
CA TYR A 42 -7.22 11.89 -16.90
C TYR A 42 -8.23 10.75 -16.99
N TYR A 43 -7.84 9.62 -16.46
CA TYR A 43 -8.72 8.49 -16.14
C TYR A 43 -9.04 8.50 -14.66
N VAL A 44 -10.28 8.16 -14.29
CA VAL A 44 -10.73 8.00 -12.92
C VAL A 44 -11.04 6.54 -12.64
N SER A 45 -10.63 6.07 -11.46
CA SER A 45 -10.93 4.75 -10.92
C SER A 45 -11.22 4.81 -9.43
N GLU A 46 -11.83 3.77 -8.87
CA GLU A 46 -11.98 3.65 -7.42
C GLU A 46 -10.61 3.45 -6.76
N LYS A 47 -10.36 4.16 -5.67
CA LYS A 47 -9.25 3.90 -4.77
C LYS A 47 -9.65 2.78 -3.83
N LEU A 48 -9.13 1.59 -4.08
CA LEU A 48 -9.38 0.42 -3.25
C LEU A 48 -8.61 0.54 -1.92
N ASP A 49 -9.26 0.16 -0.83
CA ASP A 49 -8.63 0.03 0.49
C ASP A 49 -8.15 -1.41 0.68
N GLY A 50 -7.01 -1.71 0.11
CA GLY A 50 -6.39 -3.03 0.08
C GLY A 50 -4.90 -2.97 0.40
N VAL A 51 -4.18 -3.96 -0.08
CA VAL A 51 -2.72 -4.05 0.04
C VAL A 51 -2.12 -4.02 -1.35
N ARG A 52 -1.40 -2.93 -1.67
CA ARG A 52 -0.72 -2.81 -2.96
C ARG A 52 0.28 -3.93 -3.16
N ALA A 53 0.19 -4.59 -4.29
CA ALA A 53 1.08 -5.66 -4.68
C ALA A 53 1.55 -5.45 -6.12
N TYR A 54 2.82 -5.71 -6.34
CA TYR A 54 3.44 -5.77 -7.66
C TYR A 54 3.66 -7.23 -8.01
N TRP A 55 3.07 -7.68 -9.11
CA TRP A 55 3.29 -8.99 -9.71
C TRP A 55 4.42 -8.88 -10.73
N ASP A 56 5.50 -9.63 -10.56
CA ASP A 56 6.66 -9.57 -11.44
C ASP A 56 6.60 -10.55 -12.63
N GLY A 57 5.59 -11.40 -12.66
CA GLY A 57 5.38 -12.53 -13.59
C GLY A 57 5.44 -13.88 -12.89
N GLU A 58 5.95 -13.93 -11.65
CA GLU A 58 6.13 -15.18 -10.88
C GLU A 58 5.60 -15.05 -9.44
N GLN A 59 5.77 -13.89 -8.80
CA GLN A 59 5.42 -13.67 -7.40
C GLN A 59 5.01 -12.24 -7.10
N PHE A 60 4.37 -12.06 -5.95
CA PHE A 60 3.95 -10.75 -5.47
C PHE A 60 5.00 -10.08 -4.60
N TRP A 61 5.20 -8.79 -4.84
CA TRP A 61 6.04 -7.90 -4.04
C TRP A 61 5.24 -6.79 -3.40
N SER A 62 5.52 -6.52 -2.15
CA SER A 62 5.04 -5.30 -1.50
C SER A 62 5.78 -4.06 -2.04
N ARG A 63 5.25 -2.88 -1.78
CA ARG A 63 5.94 -1.61 -2.06
C ARG A 63 7.32 -1.53 -1.37
N GLY A 64 7.46 -2.12 -0.19
CA GLY A 64 8.71 -2.16 0.58
C GLY A 64 9.68 -3.29 0.18
N GLY A 65 9.40 -4.06 -0.89
CA GLY A 65 10.27 -5.15 -1.36
C GLY A 65 10.11 -6.47 -0.60
N ASN A 66 9.07 -6.64 0.19
CA ASN A 66 8.75 -7.93 0.82
C ASN A 66 7.90 -8.78 -0.11
N ILE A 67 8.11 -10.10 -0.09
CA ILE A 67 7.30 -11.04 -0.85
C ILE A 67 5.99 -11.33 -0.10
N TYR A 68 4.87 -11.27 -0.81
CA TYR A 68 3.59 -11.82 -0.36
C TYR A 68 3.44 -13.24 -0.90
N ARG A 69 3.37 -14.20 0.00
CA ARG A 69 3.23 -15.62 -0.35
C ARG A 69 1.77 -15.94 -0.63
N ALA A 70 1.41 -16.00 -1.90
CA ALA A 70 0.11 -16.48 -2.34
C ALA A 70 0.14 -18.02 -2.47
N PRO A 71 -0.99 -18.73 -2.27
CA PRO A 71 -1.10 -20.14 -2.67
C PRO A 71 -0.90 -20.30 -4.18
N GLU A 72 -0.29 -21.40 -4.62
CA GLU A 72 -0.04 -21.66 -6.04
C GLU A 72 -1.30 -21.58 -6.90
N TRP A 73 -2.40 -22.16 -6.43
CA TRP A 73 -3.70 -22.12 -7.14
C TRP A 73 -4.26 -20.70 -7.36
N PHE A 74 -3.83 -19.70 -6.54
CA PHE A 74 -4.29 -18.31 -6.68
C PHE A 74 -3.70 -17.65 -7.92
N THR A 75 -2.46 -17.98 -8.27
CA THR A 75 -1.69 -17.39 -9.37
C THR A 75 -1.53 -18.31 -10.58
N GLU A 76 -2.05 -19.53 -10.54
CA GLU A 76 -1.89 -20.56 -11.57
C GLU A 76 -2.23 -20.08 -13.00
N ASP A 77 -3.29 -19.27 -13.10
CA ASP A 77 -3.75 -18.71 -14.39
C ASP A 77 -3.34 -17.25 -14.60
N PHE A 78 -2.34 -16.74 -13.86
CA PHE A 78 -1.88 -15.38 -14.03
C PHE A 78 -0.89 -15.29 -15.21
N PRO A 79 -0.93 -14.21 -15.98
CA PRO A 79 0.03 -14.00 -17.05
C PRO A 79 1.41 -13.64 -16.50
N ASP A 80 2.47 -13.96 -17.25
CA ASP A 80 3.87 -13.58 -16.94
C ASP A 80 4.12 -12.06 -17.04
N THR A 81 3.10 -11.30 -17.44
CA THR A 81 3.18 -9.85 -17.60
C THR A 81 3.25 -9.17 -16.23
N ARG A 82 4.19 -8.23 -16.09
CA ARG A 82 4.30 -7.41 -14.88
C ARG A 82 3.06 -6.56 -14.66
N MET A 83 2.49 -6.63 -13.47
CA MET A 83 1.24 -5.96 -13.11
C MET A 83 1.37 -5.22 -11.77
N ASP A 84 0.82 -4.02 -11.71
CA ASP A 84 0.68 -3.26 -10.47
C ASP A 84 -0.80 -3.20 -10.10
N GLY A 85 -1.13 -3.58 -8.90
CA GLY A 85 -2.52 -3.73 -8.46
C GLY A 85 -2.68 -3.70 -6.95
N GLU A 86 -3.91 -3.97 -6.54
CA GLU A 86 -4.30 -4.07 -5.15
C GLU A 86 -4.79 -5.48 -4.87
N LEU A 87 -4.19 -6.18 -3.90
CA LEU A 87 -4.83 -7.32 -3.27
C LEU A 87 -6.01 -6.77 -2.46
N TRP A 88 -7.22 -7.26 -2.73
CA TRP A 88 -8.44 -6.68 -2.20
C TRP A 88 -9.46 -7.74 -1.80
N MET A 89 -10.12 -7.55 -0.69
CA MET A 89 -11.09 -8.48 -0.11
C MET A 89 -12.50 -7.88 0.00
N GLY A 90 -12.72 -6.69 -0.59
CA GLY A 90 -13.93 -5.91 -0.45
C GLY A 90 -13.76 -4.72 0.50
N ARG A 91 -14.73 -3.80 0.46
CA ARG A 91 -14.71 -2.58 1.28
C ARG A 91 -14.80 -2.90 2.77
N GLY A 92 -14.09 -2.13 3.60
CA GLY A 92 -14.09 -2.28 5.06
C GLY A 92 -13.36 -3.50 5.61
N ARG A 93 -12.65 -4.28 4.78
CA ARG A 93 -11.99 -5.52 5.18
C ARG A 93 -10.45 -5.44 5.18
N PHE A 94 -9.89 -4.23 5.22
CA PHE A 94 -8.44 -4.03 5.17
C PHE A 94 -7.69 -4.82 6.26
N ALA A 95 -8.18 -4.81 7.51
CA ALA A 95 -7.48 -5.49 8.62
C ALA A 95 -7.40 -7.01 8.42
N GLU A 96 -8.47 -7.64 7.93
CA GLU A 96 -8.53 -9.06 7.63
C GLU A 96 -7.60 -9.42 6.47
N LEU A 97 -7.70 -8.67 5.37
CA LEU A 97 -6.82 -8.80 4.21
C LEU A 97 -5.35 -8.68 4.59
N SER A 98 -5.01 -7.61 5.31
CA SER A 98 -3.64 -7.34 5.73
C SER A 98 -3.07 -8.44 6.62
N GLY A 99 -3.89 -9.03 7.48
CA GLY A 99 -3.54 -10.21 8.26
C GLY A 99 -3.30 -11.46 7.40
N ALA A 100 -4.10 -11.66 6.34
CA ALA A 100 -3.99 -12.81 5.45
C ALA A 100 -2.72 -12.77 4.58
N VAL A 101 -2.45 -11.64 3.92
CA VAL A 101 -1.36 -11.54 2.93
C VAL A 101 0.04 -11.51 3.53
N ARG A 102 0.17 -11.24 4.84
CA ARG A 102 1.47 -11.21 5.55
C ARG A 102 1.89 -12.54 6.15
N ARG A 103 1.03 -13.52 6.15
CA ARG A 103 1.39 -14.84 6.68
C ARG A 103 2.44 -15.49 5.81
N GLN A 104 3.47 -16.05 6.45
CA GLN A 104 4.50 -16.85 5.75
C GLN A 104 3.89 -18.15 5.20
N ASP A 105 2.91 -18.70 5.93
CA ASP A 105 2.12 -19.84 5.49
C ASP A 105 0.71 -19.33 5.14
N PRO A 106 0.38 -19.21 3.85
CA PRO A 106 -0.92 -18.71 3.41
C PRO A 106 -2.05 -19.65 3.85
N VAL A 107 -3.20 -19.08 4.24
CA VAL A 107 -4.42 -19.84 4.58
C VAL A 107 -5.37 -19.77 3.42
N ASP A 108 -5.64 -20.89 2.78
CA ASP A 108 -6.49 -21.02 1.58
C ASP A 108 -7.84 -20.34 1.74
N GLU A 109 -8.53 -20.53 2.87
CA GLU A 109 -9.85 -19.94 3.12
C GLU A 109 -9.84 -18.40 3.03
N SER A 110 -8.79 -17.76 3.53
CA SER A 110 -8.62 -16.32 3.43
C SER A 110 -8.33 -15.89 1.99
N TRP A 111 -7.46 -16.63 1.28
CA TRP A 111 -7.07 -16.30 -0.08
C TRP A 111 -8.19 -16.49 -1.10
N ARG A 112 -9.16 -17.40 -0.85
CA ARG A 112 -10.37 -17.55 -1.69
C ARG A 112 -11.25 -16.31 -1.74
N GLN A 113 -11.11 -15.39 -0.77
CA GLN A 113 -11.87 -14.15 -0.67
C GLN A 113 -11.10 -12.95 -1.25
N ILE A 114 -9.83 -13.12 -1.61
CA ILE A 114 -8.98 -12.07 -2.15
C ILE A 114 -9.07 -12.08 -3.68
N ARG A 115 -8.96 -10.88 -4.28
CA ARG A 115 -8.70 -10.68 -5.71
C ARG A 115 -7.52 -9.77 -5.89
N PHE A 116 -6.74 -10.02 -6.93
CA PHE A 116 -5.73 -9.07 -7.39
C PHE A 116 -6.37 -8.14 -8.41
N MET A 117 -6.54 -6.89 -8.00
CA MET A 117 -7.21 -5.83 -8.76
C MET A 117 -6.17 -4.98 -9.47
N VAL A 118 -5.90 -5.27 -10.73
CA VAL A 118 -4.84 -4.61 -11.52
C VAL A 118 -5.29 -3.22 -11.98
N PHE A 119 -4.42 -2.24 -11.82
CA PHE A 119 -4.67 -0.86 -12.24
C PHE A 119 -3.57 -0.30 -13.15
N ASP A 120 -2.42 -0.95 -13.32
CA ASP A 120 -1.38 -0.56 -14.26
C ASP A 120 -0.54 -1.75 -14.75
N LEU A 121 0.11 -1.58 -15.93
CA LEU A 121 1.10 -2.49 -16.52
C LEU A 121 2.45 -1.77 -16.62
N PRO A 122 3.23 -1.68 -15.54
CA PRO A 122 4.46 -0.88 -15.52
C PRO A 122 5.57 -1.40 -16.44
N GLY A 123 5.47 -2.66 -16.91
CA GLY A 123 6.38 -3.24 -17.91
C GLY A 123 6.09 -2.83 -19.35
N VAL A 124 4.99 -2.13 -19.61
CA VAL A 124 4.58 -1.66 -20.94
C VAL A 124 4.96 -0.19 -21.10
N ASP A 125 6.01 0.09 -21.86
CA ASP A 125 6.52 1.46 -22.08
C ASP A 125 5.69 2.21 -23.13
N GLN A 126 4.44 2.52 -22.73
CA GLN A 126 3.45 3.25 -23.52
C GLN A 126 2.64 4.20 -22.63
N PRO A 127 1.94 5.19 -23.21
CA PRO A 127 0.99 6.04 -22.48
C PRO A 127 -0.04 5.23 -21.68
N PHE A 128 -0.51 5.77 -20.56
CA PHE A 128 -1.47 5.06 -19.70
C PHE A 128 -2.77 4.68 -20.42
N ALA A 129 -3.24 5.51 -21.36
CA ALA A 129 -4.40 5.19 -22.18
C ALA A 129 -4.23 3.87 -22.97
N ASP A 130 -3.03 3.65 -23.53
CA ASP A 130 -2.69 2.43 -24.27
C ASP A 130 -2.53 1.25 -23.31
N ARG A 131 -1.95 1.48 -22.10
CA ARG A 131 -1.88 0.46 -21.05
C ARG A 131 -3.26 0.04 -20.54
N VAL A 132 -4.23 0.97 -20.48
CA VAL A 132 -5.65 0.65 -20.19
C VAL A 132 -6.24 -0.29 -21.26
N ALA A 133 -5.95 -0.04 -22.53
CA ALA A 133 -6.38 -0.93 -23.61
C ALA A 133 -5.70 -2.31 -23.50
N ALA A 134 -4.40 -2.34 -23.22
CA ALA A 134 -3.65 -3.57 -23.00
C ALA A 134 -4.18 -4.37 -21.78
N MET A 135 -4.47 -3.70 -20.65
CA MET A 135 -5.10 -4.34 -19.48
C MET A 135 -6.44 -4.98 -19.83
N LYS A 136 -7.29 -4.30 -20.61
CA LYS A 136 -8.58 -4.88 -21.06
C LYS A 136 -8.39 -6.13 -21.90
N GLN A 137 -7.43 -6.12 -22.82
CA GLN A 137 -7.13 -7.29 -23.67
C GLN A 137 -6.58 -8.46 -22.87
N LEU A 138 -5.74 -8.20 -21.88
CA LEU A 138 -5.08 -9.21 -21.07
C LEU A 138 -6.00 -9.80 -20.00
N LEU A 139 -6.79 -8.97 -19.30
CA LEU A 139 -7.46 -9.34 -18.04
C LEU A 139 -8.94 -9.67 -18.22
N VAL A 140 -9.65 -9.11 -19.21
CA VAL A 140 -11.09 -9.41 -19.41
C VAL A 140 -11.31 -10.88 -19.80
N PRO A 141 -10.50 -11.47 -20.71
CA PRO A 141 -10.64 -12.89 -21.04
C PRO A 141 -9.93 -13.83 -20.06
N SER A 142 -9.34 -13.34 -18.97
CA SER A 142 -8.61 -14.18 -18.01
C SER A 142 -9.52 -15.26 -17.42
N PRO A 143 -9.08 -16.53 -17.38
CA PRO A 143 -9.82 -17.60 -16.74
C PRO A 143 -9.79 -17.53 -15.22
N SER A 144 -8.86 -16.81 -14.62
CA SER A 144 -8.71 -16.72 -13.18
C SER A 144 -9.83 -15.88 -12.53
N PRO A 145 -10.60 -16.42 -11.59
CA PRO A 145 -11.58 -15.65 -10.83
C PRO A 145 -10.95 -14.68 -9.83
N TYR A 146 -9.64 -14.81 -9.62
CA TYR A 146 -8.86 -14.03 -8.65
C TYR A 146 -8.14 -12.84 -9.27
N LEU A 147 -8.16 -12.70 -10.60
CA LEU A 147 -7.53 -11.63 -11.35
C LEU A 147 -8.57 -10.75 -12.02
N ALA A 148 -8.53 -9.46 -11.79
CA ALA A 148 -9.46 -8.52 -12.39
C ALA A 148 -8.81 -7.15 -12.61
N MET A 149 -9.36 -6.39 -13.55
CA MET A 149 -8.96 -5.02 -13.80
C MET A 149 -9.78 -4.04 -12.95
N VAL A 150 -9.15 -3.07 -12.31
CA VAL A 150 -9.86 -1.91 -11.77
C VAL A 150 -10.44 -1.09 -12.93
N ALA A 151 -11.74 -0.82 -12.88
CA ALA A 151 -12.42 -0.07 -13.93
C ALA A 151 -11.81 1.34 -14.08
N GLN A 152 -11.37 1.68 -15.29
CA GLN A 152 -10.83 2.97 -15.66
C GLN A 152 -11.82 3.67 -16.57
N LYS A 153 -12.24 4.91 -16.23
CA LYS A 153 -13.14 5.74 -17.01
C LYS A 153 -12.48 7.08 -17.30
N PRO A 154 -12.71 7.73 -18.44
CA PRO A 154 -12.28 9.11 -18.62
C PRO A 154 -12.81 10.00 -17.49
N ALA A 155 -11.95 10.85 -16.94
CA ALA A 155 -12.38 11.86 -16.00
C ALA A 155 -13.10 12.99 -16.75
N GLU A 156 -14.10 13.56 -16.08
CA GLU A 156 -14.86 14.68 -16.59
C GLU A 156 -14.44 15.99 -15.87
N GLN A 157 -15.40 16.80 -15.50
CA GLN A 157 -15.16 18.05 -14.76
C GLN A 157 -15.17 17.81 -13.24
N HIS A 158 -14.69 18.81 -12.50
CA HIS A 158 -14.57 18.75 -11.04
C HIS A 158 -15.85 18.33 -10.33
N GLU A 159 -16.98 18.89 -10.73
CA GLU A 159 -18.29 18.65 -10.12
C GLU A 159 -18.71 17.18 -10.26
N THR A 160 -18.52 16.59 -11.44
CA THR A 160 -18.78 15.14 -11.68
C THR A 160 -17.84 14.26 -10.87
N LEU A 161 -16.56 14.65 -10.78
CA LEU A 161 -15.56 13.93 -9.98
C LEU A 161 -15.94 13.95 -8.48
N MET A 162 -16.39 15.09 -7.95
CA MET A 162 -16.81 15.19 -6.56
C MET A 162 -18.10 14.41 -6.28
N ALA A 163 -19.07 14.42 -7.18
CA ALA A 163 -20.27 13.60 -7.07
C ALA A 163 -19.94 12.10 -7.07
N ALA A 164 -19.01 11.66 -7.94
CA ALA A 164 -18.53 10.29 -7.95
C ALA A 164 -17.79 9.92 -6.63
N LEU A 165 -16.99 10.84 -6.09
CA LEU A 165 -16.33 10.66 -4.79
C LEU A 165 -17.36 10.49 -3.67
N ASP A 166 -18.40 11.32 -3.64
CA ASP A 166 -19.45 11.23 -2.65
C ASP A 166 -20.15 9.89 -2.69
N GLN A 167 -20.52 9.44 -3.89
CA GLN A 167 -21.16 8.14 -4.09
C GLN A 167 -20.28 6.96 -3.62
N ILE A 168 -18.97 6.97 -3.94
CA ILE A 168 -18.04 5.91 -3.52
C ILE A 168 -17.91 5.89 -2.00
N VAL A 169 -17.76 7.06 -1.36
CA VAL A 169 -17.63 7.17 0.10
C VAL A 169 -18.90 6.74 0.84
N GLU A 170 -20.09 7.11 0.33
CA GLU A 170 -21.37 6.66 0.87
C GLU A 170 -21.54 5.14 0.80
N GLN A 171 -20.96 4.49 -0.19
CA GLN A 171 -20.93 3.04 -0.33
C GLN A 171 -19.80 2.38 0.47
N GLY A 172 -19.08 3.12 1.32
CA GLY A 172 -17.98 2.61 2.14
C GLY A 172 -16.63 2.47 1.43
N GLY A 173 -16.48 3.07 0.24
CA GLY A 173 -15.19 3.13 -0.47
C GLY A 173 -14.28 4.21 0.11
N GLU A 174 -12.98 4.13 -0.19
CA GLU A 174 -11.95 5.01 0.35
C GLU A 174 -11.90 6.36 -0.40
N GLY A 175 -12.13 6.35 -1.69
CA GLY A 175 -12.02 7.51 -2.57
C GLY A 175 -11.81 7.13 -4.02
N LEU A 176 -11.19 8.04 -4.78
CA LEU A 176 -10.89 7.85 -6.20
C LEU A 176 -9.40 8.06 -6.47
N MET A 177 -8.95 7.52 -7.60
CA MET A 177 -7.64 7.76 -8.19
C MET A 177 -7.82 8.41 -9.55
N LEU A 178 -6.94 9.36 -9.85
CA LEU A 178 -6.80 9.96 -11.18
C LEU A 178 -5.44 9.57 -11.74
N ARG A 179 -5.41 9.10 -13.00
CA ARG A 179 -4.18 8.81 -13.73
C ARG A 179 -4.21 9.50 -15.08
N ARG A 180 -3.15 10.27 -15.39
CA ARG A 180 -3.06 10.98 -16.66
C ARG A 180 -2.83 10.01 -17.82
N GLY A 181 -3.67 10.09 -18.84
CA GLY A 181 -3.72 9.13 -19.95
C GLY A 181 -2.49 9.12 -20.85
N ASP A 182 -1.79 10.25 -20.99
CA ASP A 182 -0.56 10.39 -21.77
C ASP A 182 0.72 10.08 -20.95
N SER A 183 0.58 9.75 -19.64
CA SER A 183 1.73 9.47 -18.79
C SER A 183 2.41 8.13 -19.12
N LEU A 184 3.73 8.17 -19.26
CA LEU A 184 4.57 6.99 -19.38
C LEU A 184 4.76 6.32 -17.99
N PRO A 185 5.19 5.04 -17.94
CA PRO A 185 5.59 4.43 -16.67
C PRO A 185 6.75 5.19 -16.03
N HIS A 186 6.61 5.51 -14.76
CA HIS A 186 7.70 6.12 -13.99
C HIS A 186 7.57 5.74 -12.52
N ALA A 187 8.68 5.78 -11.79
CA ALA A 187 8.71 5.62 -10.34
C ALA A 187 8.58 6.97 -9.63
N GLY A 188 8.16 6.92 -8.37
CA GLY A 188 8.09 8.09 -7.52
C GLY A 188 6.80 8.89 -7.66
N ARG A 189 6.75 10.04 -6.99
CA ARG A 189 5.59 10.91 -6.92
C ARG A 189 5.58 11.91 -8.07
N SER A 190 4.41 12.06 -8.71
CA SER A 190 4.18 13.07 -9.75
C SER A 190 2.70 13.43 -9.77
N ASP A 191 2.36 14.44 -10.58
CA ASP A 191 0.97 14.84 -10.83
C ASP A 191 0.27 13.89 -11.81
N ASP A 192 0.98 12.92 -12.39
CA ASP A 192 0.38 11.91 -13.29
C ASP A 192 -0.54 10.93 -12.56
N LEU A 193 -0.36 10.78 -11.25
CA LEU A 193 -1.19 9.95 -10.39
C LEU A 193 -1.62 10.74 -9.16
N LEU A 194 -2.93 10.95 -8.99
CA LEU A 194 -3.47 11.73 -7.88
C LEU A 194 -4.53 10.93 -7.12
N LYS A 195 -4.53 11.03 -5.80
CA LYS A 195 -5.59 10.51 -4.94
C LYS A 195 -6.64 11.60 -4.68
N VAL A 196 -7.91 11.24 -4.78
CA VAL A 196 -9.07 12.11 -4.52
C VAL A 196 -9.83 11.55 -3.33
N LYS A 197 -9.82 12.27 -2.21
CA LYS A 197 -10.45 11.85 -0.94
C LYS A 197 -11.17 13.01 -0.29
N LYS A 198 -12.18 12.71 0.55
CA LYS A 198 -12.83 13.71 1.40
C LYS A 198 -11.91 14.24 2.50
N TYR A 199 -10.86 13.51 2.85
CA TYR A 199 -9.83 13.88 3.80
C TYR A 199 -8.45 13.51 3.24
N GLN A 200 -7.40 14.12 3.77
CA GLN A 200 -6.02 13.74 3.51
C GLN A 200 -5.60 12.63 4.49
N ASP A 201 -4.67 11.80 4.11
CA ASP A 201 -4.03 10.82 4.97
C ASP A 201 -2.51 10.91 4.83
N ASP A 202 -1.84 10.84 5.97
CA ASP A 202 -0.39 10.84 6.08
C ASP A 202 0.07 9.73 7.03
N GLU A 203 1.37 9.52 7.10
CA GLU A 203 2.02 8.54 7.95
C GLU A 203 2.89 9.20 9.00
N ALA A 204 2.97 8.56 10.16
CA ALA A 204 3.84 9.00 11.25
C ALA A 204 4.25 7.81 12.11
N VAL A 205 5.38 7.94 12.81
CA VAL A 205 5.92 6.92 13.71
C VAL A 205 5.37 7.12 15.11
N VAL A 206 4.88 6.07 15.76
CA VAL A 206 4.48 6.12 17.17
C VAL A 206 5.72 6.29 18.04
N VAL A 207 5.80 7.37 18.82
CA VAL A 207 6.93 7.66 19.72
C VAL A 207 6.56 7.50 21.19
N ALA A 208 5.27 7.56 21.55
CA ALA A 208 4.82 7.32 22.92
C ALA A 208 3.33 6.96 22.98
N HIS A 209 2.95 6.29 24.06
CA HIS A 209 1.55 6.11 24.47
C HIS A 209 1.21 7.10 25.59
N LEU A 210 0.03 7.70 25.53
CA LEU A 210 -0.52 8.57 26.57
C LEU A 210 -1.74 7.88 27.20
N PRO A 211 -1.80 7.82 28.53
CA PRO A 211 -2.89 7.12 29.21
C PRO A 211 -4.24 7.75 28.95
N GLY A 212 -5.27 6.92 28.94
CA GLY A 212 -6.66 7.37 28.85
C GLY A 212 -7.22 7.82 30.20
N GLU A 213 -8.20 8.70 30.12
CA GLU A 213 -8.96 9.20 31.28
C GLU A 213 -10.46 8.86 31.15
N GLY A 214 -11.19 8.96 32.24
CA GLY A 214 -12.62 8.68 32.28
C GLY A 214 -12.96 7.27 31.79
N LYS A 215 -13.75 7.13 30.73
CA LYS A 215 -14.13 5.82 30.17
C LYS A 215 -12.97 5.03 29.59
N PHE A 216 -11.84 5.67 29.34
CA PHE A 216 -10.63 5.05 28.83
C PHE A 216 -9.55 4.84 29.90
N ALA A 217 -9.87 5.01 31.19
CA ALA A 217 -8.92 4.73 32.26
C ALA A 217 -8.39 3.28 32.16
N GLY A 218 -7.07 3.12 32.25
CA GLY A 218 -6.41 1.83 32.09
C GLY A 218 -6.22 1.37 30.62
N MET A 219 -6.61 2.19 29.66
CA MET A 219 -6.41 1.94 28.21
C MET A 219 -5.67 3.12 27.57
N LEU A 220 -5.39 3.03 26.29
CA LEU A 220 -4.81 4.11 25.51
C LEU A 220 -5.78 5.32 25.46
N GLY A 221 -5.29 6.51 25.84
CA GLY A 221 -5.94 7.80 25.58
C GLY A 221 -5.60 8.32 24.18
N SER A 222 -4.31 8.45 23.90
CA SER A 222 -3.79 8.85 22.59
C SER A 222 -2.39 8.28 22.35
N ILE A 223 -2.00 8.20 21.10
CA ILE A 223 -0.59 8.00 20.71
C ILE A 223 0.05 9.36 20.46
N ARG A 224 1.31 9.53 20.81
CA ARG A 224 2.17 10.59 20.28
C ARG A 224 2.89 10.02 19.08
N VAL A 225 2.87 10.77 17.98
CA VAL A 225 3.50 10.37 16.73
C VAL A 225 4.46 11.45 16.25
N GLU A 226 5.47 11.03 15.46
CA GLU A 226 6.43 11.90 14.81
C GLU A 226 6.34 11.71 13.30
N ARG A 227 6.23 12.83 12.57
CA ARG A 227 6.23 12.88 11.11
C ARG A 227 7.66 12.84 10.57
N PRO A 228 7.86 12.55 9.27
CA PRO A 228 9.18 12.60 8.62
C PRO A 228 9.90 13.95 8.77
N ASP A 229 9.14 15.05 8.90
CA ASP A 229 9.70 16.40 9.13
C ASP A 229 10.08 16.69 10.60
N GLY A 230 10.05 15.67 11.48
CA GLY A 230 10.39 15.77 12.91
C GLY A 230 9.29 16.39 13.79
N ARG A 231 8.16 16.82 13.23
CA ARG A 231 7.06 17.37 14.03
C ARG A 231 6.30 16.28 14.76
N GLN A 232 6.04 16.53 16.05
CA GLN A 232 5.27 15.61 16.89
C GLN A 232 3.89 16.18 17.20
N PHE A 233 2.88 15.30 17.28
CA PHE A 233 1.53 15.61 17.70
C PHE A 233 0.84 14.37 18.27
N ASN A 234 -0.35 14.56 18.87
CA ASN A 234 -1.12 13.47 19.49
C ASN A 234 -2.30 13.10 18.61
N ILE A 235 -2.57 11.79 18.49
CA ILE A 235 -3.76 11.24 17.87
C ILE A 235 -4.55 10.51 18.96
N GLY A 236 -5.74 11.04 19.30
CA GLY A 236 -6.62 10.49 20.37
C GLY A 236 -7.92 9.91 19.85
N THR A 237 -8.21 10.05 18.54
CA THR A 237 -9.44 9.58 17.90
C THR A 237 -9.15 8.54 16.82
N GLY A 238 -10.19 7.80 16.40
CA GLY A 238 -10.08 6.77 15.36
C GLY A 238 -9.79 5.37 15.88
N PHE A 239 -9.49 5.21 17.17
CA PHE A 239 -9.25 3.90 17.79
C PHE A 239 -10.54 3.22 18.20
N SER A 240 -10.66 1.93 17.89
CA SER A 240 -11.62 1.03 18.53
C SER A 240 -11.22 0.72 19.98
N ASP A 241 -12.15 0.19 20.78
CA ASP A 241 -11.84 -0.25 22.14
C ASP A 241 -10.81 -1.39 22.19
N ALA A 242 -10.76 -2.24 21.15
CA ALA A 242 -9.75 -3.29 21.02
C ALA A 242 -8.36 -2.69 20.82
N GLU A 243 -8.21 -1.71 19.93
CA GLU A 243 -6.96 -1.01 19.67
C GLU A 243 -6.51 -0.16 20.86
N ARG A 244 -7.43 0.34 21.67
CA ARG A 244 -7.08 1.04 22.93
C ARG A 244 -6.52 0.09 23.99
N LYS A 245 -6.97 -1.17 24.01
CA LYS A 245 -6.45 -2.21 24.91
C LYS A 245 -5.13 -2.79 24.44
N ALA A 246 -4.93 -2.86 23.13
CA ALA A 246 -3.71 -3.35 22.47
C ALA A 246 -3.24 -2.32 21.44
N PRO A 247 -2.66 -1.19 21.86
CA PRO A 247 -2.32 -0.09 20.97
C PRO A 247 -1.16 -0.43 20.03
N PRO A 248 -1.06 0.29 18.88
CA PRO A 248 0.10 0.21 18.01
C PRO A 248 1.39 0.38 18.82
N PRO A 249 2.39 -0.51 18.69
CA PRO A 249 3.62 -0.41 19.48
C PRO A 249 4.41 0.87 19.16
N VAL A 250 5.21 1.32 20.11
CA VAL A 250 6.20 2.39 19.87
C VAL A 250 7.15 1.93 18.77
N GLY A 251 7.45 2.79 17.81
CA GLY A 251 8.22 2.49 16.60
C GLY A 251 7.35 2.04 15.40
N ALA A 252 6.06 1.71 15.61
CA ALA A 252 5.18 1.38 14.49
C ALA A 252 4.85 2.61 13.64
N VAL A 253 4.78 2.41 12.33
CA VAL A 253 4.24 3.39 11.39
C VAL A 253 2.72 3.29 11.39
N VAL A 254 2.05 4.41 11.55
CA VAL A 254 0.59 4.50 11.51
C VAL A 254 0.14 5.45 10.40
N THR A 255 -0.96 5.10 9.74
CA THR A 255 -1.69 6.02 8.86
C THR A 255 -2.74 6.75 9.68
N TYR A 256 -2.82 8.05 9.52
CA TYR A 256 -3.86 8.89 10.14
C TYR A 256 -4.50 9.80 9.08
N LYS A 257 -5.78 10.07 9.23
CA LYS A 257 -6.48 11.07 8.41
C LYS A 257 -6.44 12.44 9.05
N HIS A 258 -6.47 13.48 8.22
CA HIS A 258 -6.57 14.89 8.66
C HIS A 258 -7.27 15.76 7.60
N TYR A 259 -7.64 16.98 7.97
CA TYR A 259 -8.35 17.93 7.10
C TYR A 259 -7.47 19.17 6.80
N GLY A 260 -6.24 18.91 6.31
CA GLY A 260 -5.23 19.93 6.06
C GLY A 260 -4.39 20.24 7.30
N PHE A 261 -3.58 21.30 7.21
CA PHE A 261 -2.62 21.68 8.24
C PHE A 261 -2.96 23.04 8.89
N THR A 262 -2.50 23.23 10.12
CA THR A 262 -2.50 24.51 10.79
C THR A 262 -1.39 25.41 10.21
N SER A 263 -1.38 26.71 10.57
CA SER A 263 -0.28 27.60 10.21
C SER A 263 1.09 27.18 10.79
N THR A 264 1.10 26.33 11.82
CA THR A 264 2.32 25.74 12.40
C THR A 264 2.69 24.40 11.76
N GLY A 265 1.96 23.95 10.73
CA GLY A 265 2.22 22.71 10.04
C GLY A 265 1.75 21.43 10.76
N LEU A 266 0.94 21.55 11.81
CA LEU A 266 0.32 20.40 12.49
C LEU A 266 -0.97 19.98 11.78
N PRO A 267 -1.28 18.67 11.68
CA PRO A 267 -2.49 18.20 11.02
C PRO A 267 -3.74 18.58 11.81
N ARG A 268 -4.78 19.03 11.10
CA ARG A 268 -6.09 19.39 11.71
C ARG A 268 -6.93 18.14 11.86
N PHE A 269 -7.48 17.93 13.05
CA PHE A 269 -8.41 16.82 13.36
C PHE A 269 -7.81 15.45 13.06
N ALA A 270 -6.52 15.26 13.37
CA ALA A 270 -5.82 14.00 13.16
C ALA A 270 -6.57 12.83 13.85
N SER A 271 -6.82 11.76 13.08
CA SER A 271 -7.55 10.59 13.55
C SER A 271 -6.87 9.33 13.00
N PHE A 272 -6.62 8.37 13.87
CA PHE A 272 -6.01 7.09 13.52
C PHE A 272 -6.87 6.34 12.48
N LEU A 273 -6.22 5.72 11.51
CA LEU A 273 -6.86 4.85 10.53
C LEU A 273 -6.38 3.40 10.68
N ARG A 274 -5.08 3.18 10.69
CA ARG A 274 -4.48 1.82 10.74
C ARG A 274 -3.00 1.85 11.04
N VAL A 275 -2.48 0.68 11.43
CA VAL A 275 -1.02 0.44 11.44
C VAL A 275 -0.57 0.10 10.03
N ARG A 276 0.55 0.70 9.58
CA ARG A 276 1.25 0.30 8.35
C ARG A 276 2.21 -0.82 8.71
N ALA A 277 1.93 -1.99 8.26
CA ALA A 277 2.77 -3.14 8.53
C ALA A 277 3.50 -3.66 7.28
N ASP A 278 3.29 -2.99 6.16
CA ASP A 278 3.96 -3.20 4.87
C ASP A 278 5.24 -2.33 4.70
N GLU A 279 5.51 -1.44 5.67
CA GLU A 279 6.75 -0.67 5.72
C GLU A 279 7.78 -1.35 6.62
N PRO A 280 9.04 -1.48 6.20
CA PRO A 280 10.14 -1.78 7.11
C PRO A 280 10.26 -0.64 8.13
N GLU A 281 10.66 -1.01 9.35
CA GLU A 281 10.79 -0.15 10.54
C GLU A 281 11.07 1.35 10.26
N ALA A 282 10.61 2.20 11.18
CA ALA A 282 10.67 3.67 11.17
C ALA A 282 11.93 4.34 10.54
N ALA A 283 13.01 3.59 10.33
CA ALA A 283 14.26 4.07 9.74
C ALA A 283 14.13 4.48 8.26
N SER A 284 13.11 4.04 7.52
CA SER A 284 12.94 4.39 6.10
C SER A 284 12.17 5.71 5.90
N LEU A 285 11.31 6.09 6.85
CA LEU A 285 10.54 7.34 6.77
C LEU A 285 11.33 8.57 7.20
N MET A 286 12.44 8.38 7.92
CA MET A 286 13.26 9.47 8.45
C MET A 286 14.44 9.86 7.52
N LYS A 287 14.51 9.33 6.30
CA LYS A 287 15.67 9.49 5.40
C LYS A 287 15.43 10.37 4.17
N ASP A 288 14.27 11.04 4.03
CA ASP A 288 14.02 11.96 2.91
C ASP A 288 14.01 13.43 3.35
#